data_e0fb2d791f8681fd41f27cd37d870d33
#
_entry.id   e0fb2d791f8681fd41f27cd37d870d33
#
_cell.length_a   1.000
_cell.length_b   1.000
_cell.length_c   1.000
_cell.angle_alpha   90.00
_cell.angle_beta   90.00
_cell.angle_gamma   90.00
#
_symmetry.space_group_name_H-M   'P 1'
#
loop_
_entity.id
_entity.type
_entity.pdbx_description
1 polymer ?
#
loop_
_entity_poly.entity_id
_entity_poly.type
_entity_poly.pdbx_seq_one_letter_code
_entity_poly.pdbx_strand_id
1 'polypeptide(L)' 'MDGAEAAQYIVRAKELRALAETVKSENHRKLLLDSAEKFERLATAALRSERDR' A
#
# COMPACT_ATOMS: atom_id res chain seq x y z
N MET A 1 4.38 14.54 12.93
CA MET A 1 4.39 13.41 12.52
C MET A 1 3.43 13.12 11.58
N ASP A 2 2.87 13.98 11.10
CA ASP A 2 1.80 13.86 10.31
C ASP A 2 2.15 13.49 8.93
N GLY A 3 1.58 12.55 8.35
CA GLY A 3 1.83 12.08 7.01
C GLY A 3 2.91 11.05 6.88
N ALA A 4 3.76 10.90 7.88
CA ALA A 4 4.84 9.93 7.79
C ALA A 4 4.30 8.51 7.70
N GLU A 5 3.26 8.22 8.47
CA GLU A 5 2.67 6.91 8.46
C GLU A 5 2.03 6.60 7.13
N ALA A 6 1.26 7.55 6.60
CA ALA A 6 0.63 7.36 5.31
C ALA A 6 1.68 7.21 4.21
N ALA A 7 2.75 8.00 4.28
CA ALA A 7 3.81 7.91 3.28
C ALA A 7 4.46 6.55 3.28
N GLN A 8 4.67 5.96 4.46
CA GLN A 8 5.25 4.63 4.55
C GLN A 8 4.34 3.59 3.91
N TYR A 9 3.04 3.70 4.14
CA TYR A 9 2.10 2.77 3.53
C TYR A 9 2.11 2.91 2.02
N ILE A 10 2.18 4.14 1.51
CA ILE A 10 2.20 4.36 0.07
C ILE A 10 3.46 3.77 -0.56
N VAL A 11 4.60 3.98 0.08
CA VAL A 11 5.86 3.42 -0.43
C VAL A 11 5.78 1.90 -0.48
N ARG A 12 5.26 1.29 0.58
CA ARG A 12 5.16 -0.15 0.62
C ARG A 12 4.23 -0.67 -0.47
N ALA A 13 3.12 0.03 -0.70
CA ALA A 13 2.20 -0.37 -1.75
C ALA A 13 2.87 -0.33 -3.11
N LYS A 14 3.66 0.72 -3.35
CA LYS A 14 4.38 0.82 -4.63
C LYS A 14 5.39 -0.30 -4.80
N GLU A 15 6.08 -0.65 -3.72
CA GLU A 15 7.04 -1.75 -3.78
C GLU A 15 6.35 -3.06 -4.12
N LEU A 16 5.20 -3.30 -3.51
CA LEU A 16 4.46 -4.52 -3.77
C LEU A 16 3.96 -4.57 -5.21
N ARG A 17 3.49 -3.45 -5.74
CA ARG A 17 3.05 -3.41 -7.13
C ARG A 17 4.21 -3.67 -8.10
N ALA A 18 5.38 -3.11 -7.78
CA ALA A 18 6.56 -3.35 -8.61
C ALA A 18 6.94 -4.82 -8.59
N LEU A 19 6.90 -5.44 -7.42
CA LEU A 19 7.20 -6.86 -7.31
C LEU A 19 6.19 -7.68 -8.12
N ALA A 20 4.92 -7.29 -8.08
CA ALA A 20 3.90 -8.02 -8.80
C ALA A 20 4.18 -8.07 -10.29
N GLU A 21 4.83 -7.03 -10.82
CA GLU A 21 5.14 -7.00 -12.24
C GLU A 21 6.23 -7.99 -12.62
N THR A 22 7.04 -8.42 -11.65
CA THR A 22 8.15 -9.31 -11.95
C THR A 22 7.85 -10.77 -11.72
N VAL A 23 6.78 -11.10 -10.98
CA VAL A 23 6.49 -12.50 -10.71
C VAL A 23 5.70 -13.10 -11.86
N LYS A 24 5.94 -14.37 -12.10
CA LYS A 24 5.29 -15.06 -13.21
C LYS A 24 4.04 -15.80 -12.78
N SER A 25 3.90 -16.11 -11.51
CA SER A 25 2.75 -16.82 -11.01
C SER A 25 1.57 -15.87 -10.84
N GLU A 26 0.44 -16.22 -11.44
CA GLU A 26 -0.76 -15.42 -11.32
C GLU A 26 -1.24 -15.34 -9.86
N ASN A 27 -1.18 -16.47 -9.17
CA ASN A 27 -1.61 -16.48 -7.77
C ASN A 27 -0.72 -15.58 -6.93
N HIS A 28 0.57 -15.65 -7.16
CA HIS A 28 1.51 -14.82 -6.40
C HIS A 28 1.27 -13.35 -6.69
N ARG A 29 1.04 -13.04 -7.98
CA ARG A 29 0.79 -11.65 -8.36
C ARG A 29 -0.46 -11.11 -7.67
N LYS A 30 -1.52 -11.91 -7.62
CA LYS A 30 -2.74 -11.48 -6.97
C LYS A 30 -2.51 -11.19 -5.49
N LEU A 31 -1.74 -12.03 -4.83
CA LEU A 31 -1.45 -11.82 -3.42
C LEU A 31 -0.70 -10.50 -3.21
N LEU A 32 0.26 -10.21 -4.08
CA LEU A 32 1.02 -8.99 -3.97
C LEU A 32 0.12 -7.77 -4.20
N LEU A 33 -0.75 -7.85 -5.21
CA LEU A 33 -1.65 -6.74 -5.50
C LEU A 33 -2.66 -6.54 -4.38
N ASP A 34 -3.17 -7.63 -3.80
CA ASP A 34 -4.08 -7.53 -2.66
C ASP A 34 -3.40 -6.82 -1.49
N SER A 35 -2.14 -7.19 -1.24
CA SER A 35 -1.40 -6.56 -0.16
C SER A 35 -1.20 -5.07 -0.44
N ALA A 36 -0.89 -4.74 -1.70
CA ALA A 36 -0.71 -3.33 -2.07
C ALA A 36 -1.98 -2.54 -1.81
N GLU A 37 -3.13 -3.12 -2.16
CA GLU A 37 -4.39 -2.44 -1.93
C GLU A 37 -4.65 -2.20 -0.45
N LYS A 38 -4.29 -3.18 0.38
CA LYS A 38 -4.47 -3.02 1.81
C LYS A 38 -3.64 -1.87 2.35
N PHE A 39 -2.40 -1.75 1.88
CA PHE A 39 -1.55 -0.66 2.31
C PHE A 39 -2.08 0.68 1.81
N GLU A 40 -2.66 0.70 0.61
CA GLU A 40 -3.26 1.93 0.11
C GLU A 40 -4.45 2.35 0.95
N ARG A 41 -5.25 1.39 1.40
CA ARG A 41 -6.36 1.70 2.28
C ARG A 41 -5.88 2.21 3.64
N LEU A 42 -4.81 1.62 4.14
CA LEU A 42 -4.23 2.08 5.38
C LEU A 42 -3.72 3.50 5.26
N ALA A 43 -3.13 3.84 4.10
CA ALA A 43 -2.66 5.18 3.86
C ALA A 43 -3.82 6.17 3.87
N THR A 44 -4.91 5.80 3.19
CA THR A 44 -6.09 6.64 3.13
C THR A 44 -6.66 6.86 4.54
N ALA A 45 -6.72 5.78 5.32
CA ALA A 45 -7.25 5.89 6.68
C ALA A 45 -6.37 6.77 7.54
N ALA A 46 -5.05 6.66 7.38
CA ALA A 46 -4.13 7.47 8.15
C ALA A 46 -4.28 8.94 7.82
N LEU A 47 -4.42 9.26 6.53
CA LEU A 47 -4.60 10.64 6.10
C LEU A 47 -5.93 11.19 6.60
N ARG A 48 -6.97 10.37 6.54
CA ARG A 48 -8.28 10.79 6.99
C ARG A 48 -8.28 11.06 8.50
N SER A 49 -7.57 10.22 9.23
CA SER A 49 -7.47 10.39 10.68
C SER A 49 -6.80 11.71 11.01
N GLU A 50 -5.77 12.09 10.26
CA GLU A 50 -5.10 13.35 10.48
C GLU A 50 -6.01 14.53 10.20
N ARG A 51 -6.83 14.41 9.16
CA ARG A 51 -7.72 15.50 8.80
C ARG A 51 -8.81 15.73 9.84
N ASP A 52 -9.20 14.66 10.50
CA ASP A 52 -10.30 14.75 11.44
C ASP A 52 -9.89 15.33 12.78
N ARG A 53 -8.64 15.64 12.97
CA ARG A 53 -8.19 16.29 14.18
C ARG A 53 -8.28 17.81 14.07
#